data_c0672256a2f82c3c3dac3b823026dd2a
#
_entry.id   c0672256a2f82c3c3dac3b823026dd2a
#
_cell.length_a   1.000
_cell.length_b   1.000
_cell.length_c   1.000
_cell.angle_alpha   90.00
_cell.angle_beta   90.00
_cell.angle_gamma   90.00
#
_symmetry.space_group_name_H-M   'P 1'
#
loop_
_entity.id
_entity.type
_entity.pdbx_description
1 polymer ?
#
loop_
_entity_poly.entity_id
_entity_poly.type
_entity_poly.pdbx_seq_one_letter_code
_entity_poly.pdbx_strand_id
1 'polypeptide(L)'
;MNLPTMRARVREDLQDTDVLNYRFTDDEVEGAIERVVREFSLAYPLQQKTDIATTSGSGEIDISSLSKLLKVNSVEFPIDADPRYYQHFEVWGTTLSMEDKGNGNDARIRWGKQHTLDAESSTIPEQFEEVIVLGATGYLAASASVYTVDRATIAGKWATINFLKWGQDRLERYQRQLKAITSRVIPRELYSD
;
A
#
# COMPACT_ATOMS: atom_id res chain seq x y z
N MET A 1 -4.63 -8.72 10.67
CA MET A 1 -4.96 -10.08 10.11
C MET A 1 -3.84 -10.55 9.20
N ASN A 2 -3.57 -11.87 9.10
CA ASN A 2 -2.71 -12.44 8.05
C ASN A 2 -3.50 -12.72 6.78
N LEU A 3 -2.83 -13.11 5.68
CA LEU A 3 -3.47 -13.33 4.37
C LEU A 3 -4.61 -14.37 4.41
N PRO A 4 -4.47 -15.57 5.05
CA PRO A 4 -5.57 -16.52 5.14
C PRO A 4 -6.81 -15.95 5.84
N THR A 5 -6.62 -15.21 6.94
CA THR A 5 -7.72 -14.58 7.67
C THR A 5 -8.36 -13.46 6.84
N MET A 6 -7.56 -12.65 6.15
CA MET A 6 -8.06 -11.60 5.26
C MET A 6 -8.87 -12.20 4.11
N ARG A 7 -8.38 -13.30 3.49
CA ARG A 7 -9.10 -14.02 2.45
C ARG A 7 -10.45 -14.56 2.95
N ALA A 8 -10.48 -15.18 4.13
CA ALA A 8 -11.71 -15.66 4.73
C ALA A 8 -12.71 -14.51 4.96
N ARG A 9 -12.24 -13.37 5.44
CA ARG A 9 -13.07 -12.18 5.67
C ARG A 9 -13.63 -11.60 4.36
N VAL A 10 -12.82 -11.56 3.30
CA VAL A 10 -13.29 -11.15 1.96
C VAL A 10 -14.37 -12.09 1.45
N ARG A 11 -14.21 -13.43 1.62
CA ARG A 11 -15.21 -14.43 1.23
C ARG A 11 -16.51 -14.28 2.03
N GLU A 12 -16.44 -14.05 3.33
CA GLU A 12 -17.62 -13.78 4.16
C GLU A 12 -18.42 -12.57 3.65
N ASP A 13 -17.71 -11.49 3.35
CA ASP A 13 -18.31 -10.24 2.89
C ASP A 13 -18.96 -10.38 1.49
N LEU A 14 -18.40 -11.26 0.63
CA LEU A 14 -18.97 -11.64 -0.66
C LEU A 14 -20.06 -12.70 -0.55
N GLN A 15 -20.28 -13.28 0.64
CA GLN A 15 -21.12 -14.48 0.86
C GLN A 15 -20.69 -15.66 -0.05
N ASP A 16 -19.38 -15.81 -0.25
CA ASP A 16 -18.73 -16.87 -1.02
C ASP A 16 -18.07 -17.87 -0.08
N THR A 17 -18.87 -18.52 0.77
CA THR A 17 -18.41 -19.37 1.88
C THR A 17 -18.57 -20.86 1.64
N ASP A 18 -19.21 -21.27 0.53
CA ASP A 18 -19.35 -22.68 0.17
C ASP A 18 -18.04 -23.22 -0.43
N VAL A 19 -17.28 -23.94 0.39
CA VAL A 19 -15.95 -24.49 0.04
C VAL A 19 -16.00 -25.40 -1.21
N LEU A 20 -17.12 -26.04 -1.46
CA LEU A 20 -17.28 -26.95 -2.61
C LEU A 20 -17.66 -26.19 -3.91
N ASN A 21 -18.15 -24.96 -3.78
CA ASN A 21 -18.68 -24.18 -4.91
C ASN A 21 -18.29 -22.70 -4.79
N TYR A 22 -17.02 -22.42 -4.52
CA TYR A 22 -16.55 -21.04 -4.52
C TYR A 22 -16.79 -20.35 -5.86
N ARG A 23 -17.32 -19.13 -5.80
CA ARG A 23 -17.51 -18.28 -6.98
C ARG A 23 -16.19 -17.73 -7.49
N PHE A 24 -15.29 -17.38 -6.57
CA PHE A 24 -13.96 -16.86 -6.85
C PHE A 24 -12.90 -17.88 -6.41
N THR A 25 -11.89 -18.09 -7.24
CA THR A 25 -10.73 -18.89 -6.88
C THR A 25 -9.92 -18.18 -5.77
N ASP A 26 -9.07 -18.91 -5.07
CA ASP A 26 -8.17 -18.32 -4.08
C ASP A 26 -7.23 -17.29 -4.71
N ASP A 27 -6.70 -17.58 -5.91
CA ASP A 27 -5.81 -16.68 -6.66
C ASP A 27 -6.51 -15.36 -7.04
N GLU A 28 -7.80 -15.40 -7.41
CA GLU A 28 -8.57 -14.20 -7.72
C GLU A 28 -8.77 -13.34 -6.46
N VAL A 29 -9.08 -13.98 -5.32
CA VAL A 29 -9.25 -13.27 -4.05
C VAL A 29 -7.93 -12.67 -3.59
N GLU A 30 -6.84 -13.43 -3.64
CA GLU A 30 -5.51 -12.95 -3.25
C GLU A 30 -5.01 -11.85 -4.19
N GLY A 31 -5.22 -11.97 -5.49
CA GLY A 31 -4.88 -10.93 -6.46
C GLY A 31 -5.62 -9.61 -6.22
N ALA A 32 -6.91 -9.68 -5.83
CA ALA A 32 -7.67 -8.49 -5.45
C ALA A 32 -7.13 -7.88 -4.13
N ILE A 33 -6.81 -8.70 -3.14
CA ILE A 33 -6.19 -8.25 -1.88
C ILE A 33 -4.85 -7.58 -2.15
N GLU A 34 -3.95 -8.21 -2.92
CA GLU A 34 -2.64 -7.64 -3.26
C GLU A 34 -2.75 -6.30 -3.97
N ARG A 35 -3.70 -6.15 -4.90
CA ARG A 35 -3.96 -4.89 -5.57
C ARG A 35 -4.31 -3.80 -4.57
N VAL A 36 -5.23 -4.09 -3.66
CA VAL A 36 -5.68 -3.14 -2.64
C VAL A 36 -4.56 -2.79 -1.66
N VAL A 37 -3.74 -3.77 -1.24
CA VAL A 37 -2.57 -3.54 -0.38
C VAL A 37 -1.56 -2.60 -1.04
N ARG A 38 -1.35 -2.73 -2.36
CA ARG A 38 -0.49 -1.78 -3.11
C ARG A 38 -1.07 -0.37 -3.14
N GLU A 39 -2.35 -0.23 -3.45
CA GLU A 39 -3.03 1.07 -3.46
C GLU A 39 -3.04 1.71 -2.07
N PHE A 40 -3.32 0.93 -1.03
CA PHE A 40 -3.24 1.37 0.37
C PHE A 40 -1.83 1.82 0.75
N SER A 41 -0.80 1.08 0.32
CA SER A 41 0.60 1.42 0.60
C SER A 41 1.03 2.75 -0.02
N LEU A 42 0.47 3.12 -1.18
CA LEU A 42 0.71 4.43 -1.78
C LEU A 42 0.05 5.55 -0.97
N ALA A 43 -1.14 5.29 -0.42
CA ALA A 43 -1.87 6.25 0.41
C ALA A 43 -1.30 6.35 1.84
N TYR A 44 -0.84 5.24 2.39
CA TYR A 44 -0.31 5.10 3.75
C TYR A 44 0.93 4.20 3.76
N PRO A 45 2.11 4.71 3.37
CA PRO A 45 3.33 3.91 3.36
C PRO A 45 3.76 3.47 4.76
N LEU A 46 4.28 2.26 4.88
CA LEU A 46 4.94 1.80 6.10
C LEU A 46 6.21 2.61 6.34
N GLN A 47 6.22 3.40 7.40
CA GLN A 47 7.35 4.28 7.72
C GLN A 47 8.55 3.46 8.20
N GLN A 48 9.69 3.70 7.58
CA GLN A 48 10.97 3.06 7.88
C GLN A 48 12.05 4.10 8.10
N LYS A 49 13.09 3.71 8.84
CA LYS A 49 14.29 4.50 9.09
C LYS A 49 15.50 3.59 8.90
N THR A 50 16.44 4.01 8.06
CA THR A 50 17.65 3.24 7.75
C THR A 50 18.84 4.21 7.73
N ASP A 51 19.91 3.83 8.39
CA ASP A 51 21.17 4.56 8.36
C ASP A 51 22.06 3.92 7.28
N ILE A 52 22.54 4.73 6.32
CA ILE A 52 23.35 4.28 5.18
C ILE A 52 24.63 5.08 5.15
N ALA A 53 25.78 4.40 5.02
CA ALA A 53 27.08 5.03 4.94
C ALA A 53 27.21 5.92 3.72
N THR A 54 27.74 7.14 3.89
CA THR A 54 28.05 8.05 2.80
C THR A 54 29.47 7.82 2.30
N THR A 55 29.69 8.12 1.00
CA THR A 55 31.04 8.13 0.44
C THR A 55 31.68 9.50 0.64
N SER A 56 32.89 9.54 1.23
CA SER A 56 33.60 10.80 1.45
C SER A 56 33.82 11.58 0.15
N GLY A 57 33.39 12.84 0.14
CA GLY A 57 33.49 13.74 -1.00
C GLY A 57 32.39 13.59 -2.06
N SER A 58 31.50 12.58 -1.94
CA SER A 58 30.34 12.38 -2.81
C SER A 58 29.05 12.87 -2.14
N GLY A 59 28.15 13.48 -2.90
CA GLY A 59 26.77 13.76 -2.45
C GLY A 59 25.80 12.62 -2.78
N GLU A 60 26.29 11.51 -3.35
CA GLU A 60 25.43 10.38 -3.79
C GLU A 60 25.47 9.24 -2.78
N ILE A 61 24.28 8.65 -2.54
CA ILE A 61 24.06 7.50 -1.67
C ILE A 61 23.33 6.44 -2.47
N ASP A 62 23.84 5.20 -2.47
CA ASP A 62 23.13 4.05 -3.03
C ASP A 62 22.03 3.59 -2.09
N ILE A 63 20.77 3.67 -2.56
CA ILE A 63 19.58 3.25 -1.83
C ILE A 63 18.97 1.96 -2.39
N SER A 64 19.71 1.19 -3.18
CA SER A 64 19.26 -0.09 -3.76
C SER A 64 18.89 -1.15 -2.68
N SER A 65 19.46 -1.02 -1.49
CA SER A 65 19.14 -1.87 -0.33
C SER A 65 17.74 -1.63 0.27
N LEU A 66 17.08 -0.50 -0.06
CA LEU A 66 15.75 -0.15 0.44
C LEU A 66 14.67 -0.90 -0.33
N SER A 67 14.42 -2.15 0.04
CA SER A 67 13.47 -3.03 -0.65
C SER A 67 12.03 -2.50 -0.59
N LYS A 68 11.30 -2.56 -1.72
CA LYS A 68 9.91 -2.07 -1.83
C LYS A 68 9.77 -0.58 -1.45
N LEU A 69 10.79 0.23 -1.72
CA LEU A 69 10.77 1.67 -1.52
C LEU A 69 9.64 2.30 -2.35
N LEU A 70 8.82 3.13 -1.73
CA LEU A 70 7.78 3.94 -2.38
C LEU A 70 8.21 5.40 -2.52
N LYS A 71 8.74 5.96 -1.42
CA LYS A 71 9.24 7.35 -1.42
C LYS A 71 10.25 7.55 -0.30
N VAL A 72 11.20 8.45 -0.51
CA VAL A 72 12.03 9.02 0.56
C VAL A 72 11.29 10.23 1.14
N ASN A 73 11.22 10.32 2.47
CA ASN A 73 10.53 11.40 3.16
C ASN A 73 11.52 12.49 3.62
N SER A 74 12.66 12.11 4.17
CA SER A 74 13.72 13.03 4.60
C SER A 74 15.05 12.32 4.73
N VAL A 75 16.12 13.09 4.61
CA VAL A 75 17.50 12.67 4.82
C VAL A 75 18.09 13.54 5.92
N GLU A 76 18.54 12.93 7.02
CA GLU A 76 19.20 13.59 8.14
C GLU A 76 20.71 13.36 8.02
N PHE A 77 21.48 14.42 7.85
CA PHE A 77 22.95 14.38 7.77
C PHE A 77 23.58 15.71 8.19
N PRO A 78 24.53 15.73 9.14
CA PRO A 78 24.95 14.58 9.95
C PRO A 78 23.84 14.09 10.88
N ILE A 79 23.87 12.79 11.21
CA ILE A 79 22.87 12.19 12.11
C ILE A 79 23.07 12.65 13.55
N ASP A 80 21.96 12.71 14.31
CA ASP A 80 21.92 13.04 15.73
C ASP A 80 22.56 14.40 16.09
N ALA A 81 22.65 15.33 15.13
CA ALA A 81 23.02 16.71 15.40
C ALA A 81 21.94 17.44 16.22
N ASP A 82 22.37 18.43 17.02
CA ASP A 82 21.45 19.29 17.76
C ASP A 82 21.73 20.77 17.38
N PRO A 83 20.81 21.46 16.70
CA PRO A 83 19.53 20.96 16.14
C PRO A 83 19.72 19.94 15.01
N ARG A 84 18.68 19.12 14.77
CA ARG A 84 18.71 18.16 13.65
C ARG A 84 18.77 18.88 12.33
N TYR A 85 19.63 18.39 11.44
CA TYR A 85 19.83 18.97 10.13
C TYR A 85 19.32 18.02 9.03
N TYR A 86 18.38 18.52 8.22
CA TYR A 86 17.79 17.77 7.10
C TYR A 86 18.32 18.31 5.79
N GLN A 87 18.76 17.39 4.92
CA GLN A 87 19.32 17.70 3.62
C GLN A 87 18.22 17.89 2.56
N HIS A 88 18.44 18.82 1.65
CA HIS A 88 17.78 18.76 0.36
C HIS A 88 18.30 17.57 -0.43
N PHE A 89 17.39 16.82 -1.07
CA PHE A 89 17.78 15.62 -1.80
C PHE A 89 16.93 15.42 -3.04
N GLU A 90 17.49 14.69 -3.99
CA GLU A 90 16.78 14.17 -5.16
C GLU A 90 16.98 12.66 -5.22
N VAL A 91 15.98 11.95 -5.76
CA VAL A 91 16.06 10.49 -5.97
C VAL A 91 15.93 10.19 -7.44
N TRP A 92 16.94 9.51 -7.98
CA TRP A 92 16.97 9.05 -9.37
C TRP A 92 17.29 7.55 -9.41
N GLY A 93 16.27 6.73 -9.72
CA GLY A 93 16.41 5.28 -9.68
C GLY A 93 16.79 4.78 -8.30
N THR A 94 17.98 4.20 -8.16
CA THR A 94 18.53 3.69 -6.90
C THR A 94 19.56 4.63 -6.26
N THR A 95 19.72 5.84 -6.80
CA THR A 95 20.64 6.83 -6.28
C THR A 95 19.88 7.97 -5.62
N LEU A 96 20.28 8.32 -4.42
CA LEU A 96 19.85 9.51 -3.70
C LEU A 96 20.98 10.51 -3.72
N SER A 97 20.75 11.71 -4.25
CA SER A 97 21.71 12.82 -4.27
C SER A 97 21.31 13.84 -3.21
N MET A 98 22.21 14.19 -2.31
CA MET A 98 22.03 15.22 -1.29
C MET A 98 22.94 16.44 -1.57
N GLU A 99 22.56 17.60 -1.03
CA GLU A 99 23.28 18.85 -1.26
C GLU A 99 24.68 18.82 -0.65
N ASP A 100 24.81 18.37 0.61
CA ASP A 100 26.08 18.25 1.27
C ASP A 100 26.85 17.00 0.82
N LYS A 101 28.17 17.12 0.78
CA LYS A 101 29.05 15.98 0.50
C LYS A 101 29.23 15.11 1.72
N GLY A 102 29.11 13.79 1.51
CA GLY A 102 29.39 12.81 2.54
C GLY A 102 30.82 12.92 3.08
N ASN A 103 30.99 12.56 4.33
CA ASN A 103 32.27 12.53 5.01
C ASN A 103 32.70 11.11 5.46
N GLY A 104 31.98 10.10 4.97
CA GLY A 104 32.17 8.69 5.34
C GLY A 104 31.33 8.23 6.54
N ASN A 105 30.62 9.16 7.22
CA ASN A 105 29.66 8.80 8.25
C ASN A 105 28.31 8.40 7.64
N ASP A 106 27.43 7.84 8.46
CA ASP A 106 26.09 7.46 8.03
C ASP A 106 25.18 8.68 7.82
N ALA A 107 24.31 8.58 6.82
CA ALA A 107 23.13 9.42 6.67
C ALA A 107 21.87 8.62 7.05
N ARG A 108 20.95 9.26 7.76
CA ARG A 108 19.68 8.64 8.18
C ARG A 108 18.57 8.96 7.21
N ILE A 109 18.13 7.94 6.50
CA ILE A 109 17.06 8.05 5.52
C ILE A 109 15.74 7.62 6.16
N ARG A 110 14.74 8.51 6.17
CA ARG A 110 13.36 8.18 6.51
C ARG A 110 12.58 7.99 5.23
N TRP A 111 11.95 6.83 5.11
CA TRP A 111 11.32 6.44 3.87
C TRP A 111 10.04 5.63 4.08
N GLY A 112 9.23 5.58 3.05
CA GLY A 112 8.00 4.81 3.02
C GLY A 112 8.18 3.53 2.22
N LYS A 113 7.79 2.41 2.81
CA LYS A 113 7.82 1.06 2.24
C LYS A 113 6.41 0.58 1.91
N GLN A 114 6.29 -0.28 0.92
CA GLN A 114 5.05 -1.01 0.67
C GLN A 114 4.74 -1.97 1.84
N HIS A 115 3.49 -2.00 2.28
CA HIS A 115 3.01 -2.97 3.25
C HIS A 115 3.11 -4.40 2.71
N THR A 116 3.31 -5.34 3.62
CA THR A 116 3.28 -6.78 3.33
C THR A 116 2.11 -7.43 4.05
N LEU A 117 1.52 -8.40 3.38
CA LEU A 117 0.50 -9.28 3.92
C LEU A 117 0.82 -10.68 3.41
N ASP A 118 1.23 -11.56 4.31
CA ASP A 118 1.62 -12.94 4.00
C ASP A 118 0.86 -13.95 4.85
N ALA A 119 1.20 -15.24 4.71
CA ALA A 119 0.51 -16.31 5.40
C ALA A 119 0.60 -16.23 6.93
N GLU A 120 1.65 -15.60 7.45
CA GLU A 120 1.94 -15.58 8.90
C GLU A 120 1.76 -14.21 9.52
N SER A 121 2.02 -13.14 8.74
CA SER A 121 2.12 -11.78 9.25
C SER A 121 1.47 -10.72 8.36
N SER A 122 1.27 -9.55 8.93
CA SER A 122 0.82 -8.35 8.25
C SER A 122 1.48 -7.12 8.85
N THR A 123 1.88 -6.19 7.99
CA THR A 123 2.32 -4.85 8.42
C THR A 123 1.20 -3.80 8.36
N ILE A 124 0.00 -4.20 7.91
CA ILE A 124 -1.16 -3.33 7.83
C ILE A 124 -1.68 -3.09 9.26
N PRO A 125 -1.84 -1.82 9.70
CA PRO A 125 -2.42 -1.55 11.00
C PRO A 125 -3.86 -2.07 11.09
N GLU A 126 -4.21 -2.68 12.23
CA GLU A 126 -5.51 -3.32 12.48
C GLU A 126 -6.70 -2.43 12.12
N GLN A 127 -6.60 -1.15 12.43
CA GLN A 127 -7.63 -0.15 12.14
C GLN A 127 -7.94 0.06 10.65
N PHE A 128 -7.08 -0.42 9.75
CA PHE A 128 -7.24 -0.30 8.29
C PHE A 128 -7.55 -1.62 7.59
N GLU A 129 -7.61 -2.72 8.31
CA GLU A 129 -7.86 -4.04 7.73
C GLU A 129 -9.21 -4.09 7.00
N GLU A 130 -10.25 -3.49 7.58
CA GLU A 130 -11.57 -3.39 6.94
C GLU A 130 -11.55 -2.55 5.65
N VAL A 131 -10.61 -1.61 5.52
CA VAL A 131 -10.43 -0.84 4.27
C VAL A 131 -9.92 -1.76 3.15
N ILE A 132 -9.02 -2.70 3.50
CA ILE A 132 -8.52 -3.69 2.54
C ILE A 132 -9.65 -4.63 2.09
N VAL A 133 -10.43 -5.16 3.05
CA VAL A 133 -11.60 -6.00 2.74
C VAL A 133 -12.57 -5.28 1.84
N LEU A 134 -12.90 -4.03 2.15
CA LEU A 134 -13.82 -3.19 1.37
C LEU A 134 -13.36 -3.02 -0.09
N GLY A 135 -12.07 -2.76 -0.30
CA GLY A 135 -11.48 -2.61 -1.63
C GLY A 135 -11.47 -3.93 -2.41
N ALA A 136 -11.00 -5.01 -1.77
CA ALA A 136 -10.90 -6.34 -2.40
C ALA A 136 -12.27 -6.87 -2.84
N THR A 137 -13.28 -6.77 -1.97
CA THR A 137 -14.65 -7.16 -2.29
C THR A 137 -15.25 -6.33 -3.42
N GLY A 138 -14.96 -5.03 -3.45
CA GLY A 138 -15.37 -4.13 -4.52
C GLY A 138 -14.79 -4.53 -5.87
N TYR A 139 -13.48 -4.83 -5.94
CA TYR A 139 -12.82 -5.28 -7.17
C TYR A 139 -13.33 -6.63 -7.64
N LEU A 140 -13.51 -7.60 -6.74
CA LEU A 140 -14.05 -8.93 -7.09
C LEU A 140 -15.49 -8.84 -7.61
N ALA A 141 -16.34 -8.05 -6.97
CA ALA A 141 -17.71 -7.87 -7.42
C ALA A 141 -17.78 -7.18 -8.79
N ALA A 142 -16.91 -6.19 -9.04
CA ALA A 142 -16.83 -5.54 -10.34
C ALA A 142 -16.33 -6.49 -11.43
N SER A 143 -15.33 -7.35 -11.16
CA SER A 143 -14.82 -8.33 -12.11
C SER A 143 -15.85 -9.41 -12.44
N ALA A 144 -16.58 -9.91 -11.45
CA ALA A 144 -17.61 -10.94 -11.64
C ALA A 144 -18.71 -10.50 -12.62
N SER A 145 -18.98 -9.20 -12.72
CA SER A 145 -20.00 -8.69 -13.65
C SER A 145 -19.63 -8.94 -15.11
N VAL A 146 -18.33 -8.98 -15.45
CA VAL A 146 -17.86 -9.26 -16.82
C VAL A 146 -18.13 -10.71 -17.20
N TYR A 147 -17.96 -11.66 -16.25
CA TYR A 147 -18.20 -13.09 -16.50
C TYR A 147 -19.68 -13.48 -16.48
N THR A 148 -20.54 -12.72 -15.79
CA THR A 148 -21.95 -13.04 -15.64
C THR A 148 -22.80 -12.55 -16.81
N VAL A 149 -22.29 -11.66 -17.66
CA VAL A 149 -23.00 -11.23 -18.89
C VAL A 149 -23.26 -12.40 -19.81
N ASP A 150 -22.35 -13.37 -19.92
CA ASP A 150 -22.51 -14.57 -20.75
C ASP A 150 -23.34 -15.68 -20.09
N ARG A 151 -23.53 -15.66 -18.76
CA ARG A 151 -24.28 -16.66 -17.99
C ARG A 151 -25.63 -16.16 -17.47
N ALA A 152 -26.07 -15.00 -17.89
CA ALA A 152 -27.29 -14.30 -17.42
C ALA A 152 -28.61 -15.04 -17.71
N THR A 153 -28.55 -16.24 -18.27
CA THR A 153 -29.73 -17.02 -18.65
C THR A 153 -30.45 -17.74 -17.49
N ILE A 154 -29.83 -17.87 -16.31
CA ILE A 154 -30.38 -18.71 -15.24
C ILE A 154 -30.86 -17.92 -14.00
N ALA A 155 -30.31 -16.74 -13.70
CA ALA A 155 -30.60 -16.02 -12.44
C ALA A 155 -31.31 -14.67 -12.61
N GLY A 156 -31.72 -14.33 -13.83
CA GLY A 156 -32.39 -13.06 -14.12
C GLY A 156 -31.43 -11.85 -14.16
N LYS A 157 -31.64 -11.00 -15.14
CA LYS A 157 -30.89 -9.79 -15.48
C LYS A 157 -30.64 -8.83 -14.28
N TRP A 158 -31.55 -8.84 -13.31
CA TRP A 158 -31.54 -7.96 -12.13
C TRP A 158 -30.51 -8.33 -11.07
N ALA A 159 -30.19 -9.60 -10.88
CA ALA A 159 -29.21 -10.05 -9.88
C ALA A 159 -27.79 -9.59 -10.23
N THR A 160 -27.44 -9.64 -11.51
CA THR A 160 -26.13 -9.21 -12.02
C THR A 160 -25.95 -7.69 -11.93
N ILE A 161 -26.98 -6.92 -12.26
CA ILE A 161 -26.95 -5.45 -12.19
C ILE A 161 -26.81 -4.99 -10.74
N ASN A 162 -27.49 -5.64 -9.79
CA ASN A 162 -27.40 -5.31 -8.37
C ASN A 162 -26.00 -5.61 -7.79
N PHE A 163 -25.39 -6.72 -8.21
CA PHE A 163 -24.06 -7.09 -7.73
C PHE A 163 -22.97 -6.15 -8.26
N LEU A 164 -23.05 -5.75 -9.52
CA LEU A 164 -22.16 -4.73 -10.09
C LEU A 164 -22.31 -3.40 -9.36
N LYS A 165 -23.53 -2.93 -9.17
CA LYS A 165 -23.78 -1.68 -8.45
C LYS A 165 -23.27 -1.74 -7.02
N TRP A 166 -23.51 -2.84 -6.34
CA TRP A 166 -22.97 -3.07 -4.99
C TRP A 166 -21.43 -3.00 -4.97
N GLY A 167 -20.75 -3.64 -5.96
CA GLY A 167 -19.29 -3.56 -6.09
C GLY A 167 -18.80 -2.15 -6.35
N GLN A 168 -19.47 -1.39 -7.21
CA GLN A 168 -19.15 0.02 -7.48
C GLN A 168 -19.32 0.90 -6.24
N ASP A 169 -20.42 0.74 -5.50
CA ASP A 169 -20.64 1.48 -4.24
C ASP A 169 -19.52 1.18 -3.21
N ARG A 170 -19.02 -0.06 -3.15
CA ARG A 170 -17.89 -0.43 -2.30
C ARG A 170 -16.59 0.21 -2.75
N LEU A 171 -16.29 0.20 -4.04
CA LEU A 171 -15.10 0.87 -4.58
C LEU A 171 -15.12 2.38 -4.33
N GLU A 172 -16.27 3.03 -4.48
CA GLU A 172 -16.41 4.44 -4.16
C GLU A 172 -16.15 4.73 -2.66
N ARG A 173 -16.67 3.87 -1.77
CA ARG A 173 -16.40 4.00 -0.32
C ARG A 173 -14.93 3.78 -0.01
N TYR A 174 -14.32 2.75 -0.62
CA TYR A 174 -12.89 2.48 -0.51
C TYR A 174 -12.04 3.67 -0.94
N GLN A 175 -12.29 4.22 -2.12
CA GLN A 175 -11.57 5.38 -2.64
C GLN A 175 -11.71 6.62 -1.73
N ARG A 176 -12.91 6.86 -1.20
CA ARG A 176 -13.13 7.94 -0.22
C ARG A 176 -12.32 7.74 1.05
N GLN A 177 -12.25 6.50 1.56
CA GLN A 177 -11.44 6.18 2.73
C GLN A 177 -9.94 6.34 2.46
N LEU A 178 -9.44 5.86 1.32
CA LEU A 178 -8.05 6.07 0.91
C LEU A 178 -7.70 7.57 0.84
N LYS A 179 -8.55 8.37 0.22
CA LYS A 179 -8.35 9.82 0.14
C LYS A 179 -8.32 10.47 1.52
N ALA A 180 -9.18 10.05 2.43
CA ALA A 180 -9.19 10.55 3.81
C ALA A 180 -7.93 10.14 4.59
N ILE A 181 -7.39 8.93 4.34
CA ILE A 181 -6.14 8.46 4.93
C ILE A 181 -4.97 9.29 4.38
N THR A 182 -4.87 9.45 3.06
CA THR A 182 -3.81 10.23 2.41
C THR A 182 -3.77 11.66 2.95
N SER A 183 -4.91 12.32 3.12
CA SER A 183 -4.96 13.69 3.62
C SER A 183 -4.47 13.85 5.06
N ARG A 184 -4.46 12.77 5.86
CA ARG A 184 -3.94 12.77 7.24
C ARG A 184 -2.43 12.52 7.32
N VAL A 185 -1.85 11.95 6.27
CA VAL A 185 -0.44 11.52 6.20
C VAL A 185 0.43 12.55 5.49
N ILE A 186 -0.08 13.74 5.16
CA ILE A 186 0.76 14.81 4.62
C ILE A 186 1.85 15.05 5.66
N PRO A 187 3.14 14.77 5.34
CA PRO A 187 4.23 15.14 6.23
C PRO A 187 4.12 16.65 6.45
N ARG A 188 4.11 17.11 7.68
CA ARG A 188 4.45 18.50 7.93
C ARG A 188 5.85 18.66 7.35
N GLU A 189 5.95 19.37 6.25
CA GLU A 189 7.25 19.82 5.75
C GLU A 189 7.88 20.60 6.90
N LEU A 190 8.92 20.01 7.48
CA LEU A 190 9.73 20.67 8.49
C LEU A 190 10.69 21.63 7.76
N TYR A 191 10.11 22.61 7.05
CA TYR A 191 10.87 23.78 6.66
C TYR A 191 10.95 24.66 7.91
N SER A 192 12.09 24.64 8.55
CA SER A 192 12.50 25.77 9.37
C SER A 192 12.91 26.89 8.41
N ASP A 193 12.16 27.96 8.40
CA ASP A 193 12.62 29.26 7.88
C ASP A 193 13.93 29.68 8.58
#